data_df205b967d214bcd53e3e227450beb55
#
_entry.id   df205b967d214bcd53e3e227450beb55
#
_cell.length_a   1.000
_cell.length_b   1.000
_cell.length_c   1.000
_cell.angle_alpha   90.00
_cell.angle_beta   90.00
_cell.angle_gamma   90.00
#
_symmetry.space_group_name_H-M   'P 1'
#
loop_
_entity.id
_entity.type
_entity.pdbx_description
1 polymer ?
#
loop_
_entity_poly.entity_id
_entity_poly.type
_entity_poly.pdbx_seq_one_letter_code
_entity_poly.pdbx_strand_id
1 'polypeptide(L)'
;MSYSIAEAARRSGLSIDTLRYYERIKLLDPPARDTAGRRAYSDDDLNWLGFLTKLRTTGMPIKSMREYAALRRHGVASAGRRKALLVEQRRSVAERIAELQGCLDILDYKIENYAQVERKVLGVEPGMEEISA
;
A
#
# COMPACT_ATOMS: atom_id res chain seq x y z
N MET A 1 -11.02 -11.82 -20.15
CA MET A 1 -12.20 -11.07 -19.74
C MET A 1 -11.84 -9.58 -19.64
N SER A 2 -12.75 -8.69 -19.97
CA SER A 2 -12.48 -7.26 -19.90
C SER A 2 -13.51 -6.57 -19.00
N TYR A 3 -13.12 -5.42 -18.48
CA TYR A 3 -13.90 -4.69 -17.48
C TYR A 3 -13.99 -3.22 -17.87
N SER A 4 -15.14 -2.61 -17.61
CA SER A 4 -15.30 -1.16 -17.77
C SER A 4 -14.44 -0.43 -16.74
N ILE A 5 -14.25 0.89 -16.96
CA ILE A 5 -13.53 1.72 -15.98
C ILE A 5 -14.25 1.72 -14.61
N ALA A 6 -15.58 1.71 -14.60
CA ALA A 6 -16.34 1.67 -13.35
C ALA A 6 -16.12 0.36 -12.61
N GLU A 7 -16.11 -0.77 -13.32
CA GLU A 7 -15.84 -2.08 -12.72
C GLU A 7 -14.40 -2.21 -12.27
N ALA A 8 -13.44 -1.70 -13.05
CA ALA A 8 -12.04 -1.66 -12.67
C ALA A 8 -11.82 -0.83 -11.40
N ALA A 9 -12.48 0.31 -11.29
CA ALA A 9 -12.43 1.14 -10.08
C ALA A 9 -12.96 0.37 -8.87
N ARG A 10 -14.12 -0.28 -9.02
CA ARG A 10 -14.73 -1.07 -7.96
C ARG A 10 -13.80 -2.20 -7.48
N ARG A 11 -13.22 -2.94 -8.41
CA ARG A 11 -12.36 -4.09 -8.10
C ARG A 11 -11.01 -3.69 -7.51
N SER A 12 -10.45 -2.58 -7.98
CA SER A 12 -9.14 -2.10 -7.51
C SER A 12 -9.21 -1.29 -6.21
N GLY A 13 -10.40 -0.81 -5.85
CA GLY A 13 -10.56 0.11 -4.72
C GLY A 13 -10.11 1.53 -5.04
N LEU A 14 -9.78 1.82 -6.31
CA LEU A 14 -9.37 3.14 -6.76
C LEU A 14 -10.55 3.89 -7.37
N SER A 15 -10.52 5.22 -7.34
CA SER A 15 -11.53 6.02 -8.02
C SER A 15 -11.29 6.02 -9.54
N ILE A 16 -12.32 6.33 -10.30
CA ILE A 16 -12.21 6.50 -11.75
C ILE A 16 -11.21 7.61 -12.07
N ASP A 17 -11.22 8.69 -11.30
CA ASP A 17 -10.27 9.80 -11.49
C ASP A 17 -8.83 9.36 -11.25
N THR A 18 -8.59 8.50 -10.26
CA THR A 18 -7.27 7.94 -10.00
C THR A 18 -6.80 7.06 -11.15
N LEU A 19 -7.69 6.23 -11.71
CA LEU A 19 -7.36 5.40 -12.86
C LEU A 19 -6.96 6.25 -14.07
N ARG A 20 -7.69 7.31 -14.33
CA ARG A 20 -7.37 8.26 -15.41
C ARG A 20 -6.05 8.98 -15.14
N TYR A 21 -5.81 9.37 -13.90
CA TYR A 21 -4.56 9.99 -13.48
C TYR A 21 -3.37 9.05 -13.68
N TYR A 22 -3.50 7.78 -13.28
CA TYR A 22 -2.43 6.78 -13.44
C TYR A 22 -2.11 6.55 -14.92
N GLU A 23 -3.10 6.54 -15.79
CA GLU A 23 -2.87 6.46 -17.24
C GLU A 23 -2.11 7.69 -17.74
N ARG A 24 -2.53 8.88 -17.31
CA ARG A 24 -1.93 10.14 -17.73
C ARG A 24 -0.46 10.26 -17.31
N ILE A 25 -0.11 9.82 -16.11
CA ILE A 25 1.28 9.88 -15.62
C ILE A 25 2.08 8.63 -15.97
N LYS A 26 1.51 7.74 -16.76
CA LYS A 26 2.16 6.52 -17.28
C LYS A 26 2.51 5.49 -16.20
N LEU A 27 1.78 5.46 -15.11
CA LEU A 27 1.80 4.34 -14.18
C LEU A 27 1.03 3.15 -14.74
N LEU A 28 0.00 3.40 -15.52
CA LEU A 28 -0.83 2.42 -16.18
C LEU A 28 -0.73 2.65 -17.67
N ASP A 29 -0.43 1.60 -18.44
CA ASP A 29 -0.48 1.68 -19.90
C ASP A 29 -1.94 1.90 -20.32
N PRO A 30 -2.18 2.63 -21.43
CA PRO A 30 -3.53 2.82 -21.91
C PRO A 30 -4.20 1.47 -22.12
N PRO A 31 -5.36 1.22 -21.48
CA PRO A 31 -6.06 -0.05 -21.69
C PRO A 31 -6.62 -0.13 -23.11
N ALA A 32 -6.91 -1.34 -23.56
CA ALA A 32 -7.57 -1.55 -24.83
C ALA A 32 -8.90 -0.80 -24.86
N ARG A 33 -9.42 -0.55 -26.06
CA ARG A 33 -10.73 0.07 -26.26
C ARG A 33 -11.69 -0.98 -26.78
N ASP A 34 -12.96 -0.92 -26.30
CA ASP A 34 -14.02 -1.74 -26.85
C ASP A 34 -14.53 -1.15 -28.18
N THR A 35 -15.52 -1.82 -28.81
CA THR A 35 -16.08 -1.39 -30.10
C THR A 35 -16.75 -0.02 -30.03
N ALA A 36 -17.13 0.44 -28.84
CA ALA A 36 -17.72 1.76 -28.62
C ALA A 36 -16.66 2.83 -28.28
N GLY A 37 -15.37 2.49 -28.31
CA GLY A 37 -14.29 3.41 -28.00
C GLY A 37 -14.05 3.63 -26.53
N ARG A 38 -14.69 2.86 -25.64
CA ARG A 38 -14.52 2.97 -24.20
C ARG A 38 -13.38 2.10 -23.71
N ARG A 39 -12.75 2.49 -22.58
CA ARG A 39 -11.68 1.71 -21.97
C ARG A 39 -12.17 0.32 -21.57
N ALA A 40 -11.37 -0.70 -21.90
CA ALA A 40 -11.64 -2.11 -21.56
C ALA A 40 -10.41 -2.64 -20.83
N TYR A 41 -10.50 -2.79 -19.52
CA TYR A 41 -9.41 -3.24 -18.65
C TYR A 41 -9.35 -4.77 -18.65
N SER A 42 -8.14 -5.31 -18.77
CA SER A 42 -7.90 -6.76 -18.72
C SER A 42 -7.67 -7.23 -17.26
N ASP A 43 -7.66 -8.56 -17.07
CA ASP A 43 -7.24 -9.14 -15.80
C ASP A 43 -5.81 -8.75 -15.44
N ASP A 44 -4.90 -8.68 -16.42
CA ASP A 44 -3.52 -8.23 -16.21
C ASP A 44 -3.48 -6.77 -15.74
N ASP A 45 -4.32 -5.92 -16.31
CA ASP A 45 -4.43 -4.53 -15.86
C ASP A 45 -4.87 -4.47 -14.40
N LEU A 46 -5.84 -5.28 -14.01
CA LEU A 46 -6.32 -5.32 -12.63
C LEU A 46 -5.26 -5.83 -11.68
N ASN A 47 -4.50 -6.84 -12.07
CA ASN A 47 -3.38 -7.37 -11.27
C ASN A 47 -2.32 -6.29 -11.07
N TRP A 48 -1.98 -5.56 -12.11
CA TRP A 48 -1.02 -4.46 -12.05
C TRP A 48 -1.51 -3.34 -11.12
N LEU A 49 -2.78 -2.95 -11.24
CA LEU A 49 -3.38 -1.96 -10.35
C LEU A 49 -3.34 -2.40 -8.88
N GLY A 50 -3.60 -3.68 -8.62
CA GLY A 50 -3.50 -4.24 -7.28
C GLY A 50 -2.09 -4.12 -6.71
N PHE A 51 -1.07 -4.39 -7.53
CA PHE A 51 0.33 -4.25 -7.15
C PHE A 51 0.69 -2.79 -6.89
N LEU A 52 0.28 -1.87 -7.76
CA LEU A 52 0.51 -0.43 -7.57
C LEU A 52 -0.10 0.05 -6.25
N THR A 53 -1.29 -0.41 -5.92
CA THR A 53 -1.96 -0.08 -4.65
C THR A 53 -1.12 -0.55 -3.46
N LYS A 54 -0.55 -1.77 -3.53
CA LYS A 54 0.33 -2.30 -2.49
C LYS A 54 1.59 -1.45 -2.35
N LEU A 55 2.24 -1.11 -3.45
CA LEU A 55 3.43 -0.24 -3.42
C LEU A 55 3.12 1.11 -2.78
N ARG A 56 1.98 1.69 -3.12
CA ARG A 56 1.56 2.96 -2.53
C ARG A 56 1.33 2.84 -1.03
N THR A 57 0.72 1.74 -0.58
CA THR A 57 0.50 1.47 0.84
C THR A 57 1.83 1.37 1.60
N THR A 58 2.90 0.88 0.97
CA THR A 58 4.23 0.83 1.59
C THR A 58 4.89 2.20 1.71
N GLY A 59 4.29 3.24 1.14
CA GLY A 59 4.86 4.58 1.13
C GLY A 59 5.82 4.85 -0.01
N MET A 60 5.87 3.96 -1.02
CA MET A 60 6.73 4.22 -2.18
C MET A 60 6.31 5.52 -2.87
N PRO A 61 7.24 6.46 -3.12
CA PRO A 61 6.92 7.70 -3.81
C PRO A 61 6.43 7.46 -5.25
N ILE A 62 5.56 8.32 -5.73
CA ILE A 62 5.05 8.24 -7.12
C ILE A 62 6.19 8.22 -8.13
N LYS A 63 7.24 9.01 -7.88
CA LYS A 63 8.43 9.02 -8.75
C LYS A 63 9.04 7.63 -8.90
N SER A 64 9.21 6.91 -7.81
CA SER A 64 9.77 5.55 -7.80
C SER A 64 8.82 4.56 -8.45
N MET A 65 7.52 4.69 -8.23
CA MET A 65 6.51 3.87 -8.90
C MET A 65 6.56 4.06 -10.42
N ARG A 66 6.71 5.30 -10.88
CA ARG A 66 6.83 5.61 -12.31
C ARG A 66 8.11 5.02 -12.91
N GLU A 67 9.22 5.06 -12.16
CA GLU A 67 10.47 4.44 -12.57
C GLU A 67 10.30 2.93 -12.74
N TYR A 68 9.67 2.27 -11.77
CA TYR A 68 9.37 0.85 -11.85
C TYR A 68 8.49 0.53 -13.07
N ALA A 69 7.43 1.30 -13.29
CA ALA A 69 6.55 1.12 -14.43
C ALA A 69 7.27 1.28 -15.77
N ALA A 70 8.16 2.28 -15.86
CA ALA A 70 8.97 2.50 -17.07
C ALA A 70 9.92 1.33 -17.34
N LEU A 71 10.58 0.81 -16.29
CA LEU A 71 11.47 -0.34 -16.40
C LEU A 71 10.71 -1.60 -16.82
N ARG A 72 9.50 -1.79 -16.29
CA ARG A 72 8.66 -2.93 -16.64
C ARG A 72 8.38 -3.01 -18.15
N ARG A 73 8.25 -1.88 -18.81
CA ARG A 73 8.03 -1.83 -20.28
C ARG A 73 9.22 -2.35 -21.08
N HIS A 74 10.41 -2.38 -20.49
CA HIS A 74 11.59 -2.98 -21.12
C HIS A 74 11.68 -4.49 -20.92
N GLY A 75 10.70 -5.09 -20.25
CA GLY A 75 10.60 -6.54 -20.12
C GLY A 75 11.71 -7.17 -19.29
N VAL A 76 12.08 -8.41 -19.65
CA VAL A 76 13.03 -9.23 -18.88
C VAL A 76 14.40 -8.56 -18.71
N ALA A 77 14.83 -7.77 -19.69
CA ALA A 77 16.12 -7.07 -19.62
C ALA A 77 16.23 -6.12 -18.42
N SER A 78 15.12 -5.62 -17.91
CA SER A 78 15.08 -4.71 -16.75
C SER A 78 14.87 -5.42 -15.41
N ALA A 79 14.76 -6.74 -15.40
CA ALA A 79 14.38 -7.50 -14.18
C ALA A 79 15.30 -7.20 -12.99
N GLY A 80 16.63 -7.12 -13.22
CA GLY A 80 17.58 -6.81 -12.17
C GLY A 80 17.35 -5.44 -11.54
N ARG A 81 17.11 -4.44 -12.37
CA ARG A 81 16.85 -3.07 -11.90
C ARG A 81 15.51 -2.96 -11.17
N ARG A 82 14.48 -3.64 -11.67
CA ARG A 82 13.18 -3.69 -10.99
C ARG A 82 13.29 -4.36 -9.63
N LYS A 83 14.02 -5.47 -9.56
CA LYS A 83 14.28 -6.16 -8.31
C LYS A 83 15.00 -5.23 -7.31
N ALA A 84 15.99 -4.49 -7.77
CA ALA A 84 16.75 -3.56 -6.91
C ALA A 84 15.84 -2.50 -6.29
N LEU A 85 14.90 -1.95 -7.06
CA LEU A 85 13.92 -0.99 -6.55
C LEU A 85 13.03 -1.62 -5.46
N LEU A 86 12.58 -2.85 -5.66
CA LEU A 86 11.74 -3.55 -4.69
C LEU A 86 12.53 -3.92 -3.43
N VAL A 87 13.78 -4.33 -3.56
CA VAL A 87 14.65 -4.63 -2.42
C VAL A 87 14.86 -3.38 -1.57
N GLU A 88 15.13 -2.24 -2.20
CA GLU A 88 15.28 -0.97 -1.50
C GLU A 88 13.99 -0.58 -0.78
N GLN A 89 12.85 -0.73 -1.43
CA GLN A 89 11.56 -0.44 -0.82
C GLN A 89 11.27 -1.37 0.36
N ARG A 90 11.59 -2.66 0.22
CA ARG A 90 11.44 -3.62 1.31
C ARG A 90 12.26 -3.21 2.53
N ARG A 91 13.49 -2.75 2.32
CA ARG A 91 14.36 -2.29 3.41
C ARG A 91 13.73 -1.10 4.14
N SER A 92 13.22 -0.14 3.40
CA SER A 92 12.54 1.03 3.97
C SER A 92 11.32 0.63 4.81
N VAL A 93 10.52 -0.31 4.32
CA VAL A 93 9.36 -0.83 5.05
C VAL A 93 9.80 -1.56 6.33
N ALA A 94 10.83 -2.40 6.24
CA ALA A 94 11.35 -3.14 7.39
C ALA A 94 11.87 -2.20 8.48
N GLU A 95 12.56 -1.13 8.10
CA GLU A 95 13.04 -0.10 9.04
C GLU A 95 11.86 0.58 9.74
N ARG A 96 10.81 0.90 8.99
CA ARG A 96 9.61 1.52 9.54
C ARG A 96 8.87 0.60 10.51
N ILE A 97 8.79 -0.69 10.19
CA ILE A 97 8.20 -1.68 11.09
C ILE A 97 8.99 -1.75 12.40
N ALA A 98 10.31 -1.78 12.33
CA ALA A 98 11.17 -1.81 13.52
C ALA A 98 10.98 -0.54 14.38
N GLU A 99 10.89 0.62 13.74
CA GLU A 99 10.64 1.89 14.41
C GLU A 99 9.27 1.88 15.11
N LEU A 100 8.23 1.43 14.42
CA LEU A 100 6.90 1.33 15.00
C LEU A 100 6.84 0.31 16.13
N GLN A 101 7.56 -0.80 16.01
CA GLN A 101 7.67 -1.79 17.08
C GLN A 101 8.27 -1.17 18.34
N GLY A 102 9.32 -0.36 18.20
CA GLY A 102 9.91 0.37 19.32
C GLY A 102 8.91 1.32 19.98
N CYS A 103 8.12 2.02 19.19
CA CYS A 103 7.05 2.89 19.71
C CYS A 103 5.98 2.09 20.45
N LEU A 104 5.59 0.95 19.90
CA LEU A 104 4.60 0.07 20.53
C LEU A 104 5.10 -0.43 21.88
N ASP A 105 6.37 -0.82 21.98
CA ASP A 105 6.97 -1.27 23.24
C ASP A 105 6.93 -0.17 24.31
N ILE A 106 7.19 1.08 23.90
CA ILE A 106 7.10 2.23 24.81
C ILE A 106 5.67 2.46 25.28
N LEU A 107 4.70 2.33 24.38
CA LEU A 107 3.28 2.47 24.73
C LEU A 107 2.86 1.38 25.70
N ASP A 108 3.26 0.14 25.47
CA ASP A 108 2.96 -0.99 26.36
C ASP A 108 3.53 -0.76 27.75
N TYR A 109 4.77 -0.28 27.82
CA TYR A 109 5.42 0.04 29.10
C TYR A 109 4.66 1.14 29.83
N LYS A 110 4.26 2.19 29.14
CA LYS A 110 3.54 3.32 29.73
C LYS A 110 2.17 2.90 30.25
N ILE A 111 1.45 2.10 29.48
CA ILE A 111 0.13 1.57 29.86
C ILE A 111 0.27 0.73 31.13
N GLU A 112 1.27 -0.13 31.22
CA GLU A 112 1.53 -0.93 32.40
C GLU A 112 1.83 -0.06 33.63
N ASN A 113 2.59 1.00 33.45
CA ASN A 113 2.87 1.94 34.55
C ASN A 113 1.59 2.60 35.07
N TYR A 114 0.69 3.00 34.18
CA TYR A 114 -0.59 3.58 34.59
C TYR A 114 -1.48 2.54 35.30
N ALA A 115 -1.47 1.29 34.85
CA ALA A 115 -2.21 0.23 35.50
C ALA A 115 -1.72 0.02 36.95
N GLN A 116 -0.40 0.08 37.18
CA GLN A 116 0.18 0.00 38.52
C GLN A 116 -0.20 1.19 39.39
N VAL A 117 -0.19 2.40 38.84
CA VAL A 117 -0.59 3.62 39.56
C VAL A 117 -2.06 3.55 39.95
N GLU A 118 -2.93 3.15 39.04
CA GLU A 118 -4.36 2.99 39.30
C GLU A 118 -4.60 1.99 40.43
N ARG A 119 -3.89 0.87 40.43
CA ARG A 119 -3.99 -0.16 41.46
C ARG A 119 -3.61 0.38 42.83
N LYS A 120 -2.54 1.18 42.92
CA LYS A 120 -2.09 1.78 44.17
C LYS A 120 -3.06 2.84 44.69
N VAL A 121 -3.58 3.66 43.79
CA VAL A 121 -4.43 4.81 44.14
C VAL A 121 -5.88 4.38 44.36
N LEU A 122 -6.39 3.52 43.47
CA LEU A 122 -7.79 3.14 43.42
C LEU A 122 -8.08 1.78 44.05
N GLY A 123 -7.05 0.99 44.34
CA GLY A 123 -7.21 -0.36 44.89
C GLY A 123 -7.73 -1.37 43.88
N VAL A 124 -7.51 -1.11 42.56
CA VAL A 124 -7.98 -1.96 41.48
C VAL A 124 -6.90 -2.94 41.10
N GLU A 125 -7.27 -4.22 40.92
CA GLU A 125 -6.33 -5.26 40.46
C GLU A 125 -5.98 -5.11 38.99
N PRO A 126 -4.72 -5.43 38.62
CA PRO A 126 -4.35 -5.42 37.21
C PRO A 126 -5.15 -6.43 36.40
N GLY A 127 -5.61 -6.03 35.24
CA GLY A 127 -6.38 -6.90 34.34
C GLY A 127 -7.87 -6.95 34.61
N MET A 128 -8.35 -6.31 35.66
CA MET A 128 -9.78 -6.18 35.94
C MET A 128 -10.41 -5.01 35.20
N GLU A 129 -9.59 -4.10 34.71
CA GLU A 129 -10.05 -2.97 33.92
C GLU A 129 -9.70 -3.18 32.49
N GLU A 130 -10.67 -2.93 31.62
CA GLU A 130 -10.35 -2.79 30.21
C GLU A 130 -9.60 -1.49 30.02
N ILE A 131 -8.44 -1.56 29.40
CA ILE A 131 -7.70 -0.39 29.01
C ILE A 131 -8.35 0.13 27.76
N SER A 132 -9.42 0.87 27.91
CA SER A 132 -9.96 1.65 26.81
C SER A 132 -9.18 2.93 26.73
N ALA A 133 -8.63 3.14 25.58
CA ALA A 133 -7.82 4.33 25.31
C ALA A 133 -8.57 5.62 25.59
#